data_eff03741406005d8b53a2e977853a687
#
_entry.id   eff03741406005d8b53a2e977853a687
#
_cell.length_a   1.000
_cell.length_b   1.000
_cell.length_c   1.000
_cell.angle_alpha   90.00
_cell.angle_beta   90.00
_cell.angle_gamma   90.00
#
_symmetry.space_group_name_H-M   'P 1'
#
loop_
_entity.id
_entity.type
_entity.pdbx_description
1 polymer ?
#
loop_
_entity_poly.entity_id
_entity_poly.type
_entity_poly.pdbx_seq_one_letter_code
_entity_poly.pdbx_strand_id
1 'polypeptide(L)'
;MKKRILLTLVSVVAMTSVYLLYTNRYTEQSQQIKNTPTQEGPLDGKNTSFLLDGETVTLVNGTAEIETALGAATKTRVTYFGNDAKADLDGDGTEDVAYLITSDNGGSGIFYYALVARKTSDGYKNTNAFFVGDRIAPQSTYIPQGTREIHINYAERRAGEPMTTPPSSGAVLLLKVTPQGVLEGLMH
;
A
#
# COMPACT_ATOMS: atom_id res chain seq x y z
N MET A 1 46.56 7.64 7.42
CA MET A 1 45.72 7.06 8.47
C MET A 1 44.47 7.89 8.75
N LYS A 2 44.56 9.21 9.03
CA LYS A 2 43.40 10.08 9.37
C LYS A 2 42.27 10.10 8.31
N LYS A 3 42.56 10.11 6.99
CA LYS A 3 41.52 10.09 5.93
C LYS A 3 40.71 8.79 5.86
N ARG A 4 41.32 7.63 6.16
CA ARG A 4 40.60 6.33 6.18
C ARG A 4 39.68 6.21 7.38
N ILE A 5 40.10 6.72 8.54
CA ILE A 5 39.27 6.75 9.77
C ILE A 5 38.06 7.67 9.59
N LEU A 6 38.22 8.81 8.93
CA LEU A 6 37.11 9.74 8.65
C LEU A 6 36.08 9.12 7.69
N LEU A 7 36.54 8.40 6.64
CA LEU A 7 35.63 7.75 5.69
C LEU A 7 34.79 6.62 6.35
N THR A 8 35.42 5.84 7.23
CA THR A 8 34.71 4.79 7.99
C THR A 8 33.72 5.37 8.99
N LEU A 9 34.03 6.48 9.65
CA LEU A 9 33.11 7.16 10.56
C LEU A 9 31.88 7.70 9.82
N VAL A 10 32.06 8.32 8.66
CA VAL A 10 30.95 8.84 7.84
C VAL A 10 30.04 7.71 7.33
N SER A 11 30.62 6.57 6.92
CA SER A 11 29.82 5.43 6.47
C SER A 11 29.00 4.78 7.61
N VAL A 12 29.55 4.70 8.82
CA VAL A 12 28.83 4.18 9.99
C VAL A 12 27.69 5.11 10.39
N VAL A 13 27.91 6.41 10.42
CA VAL A 13 26.86 7.41 10.71
C VAL A 13 25.76 7.37 9.66
N ALA A 14 26.08 7.24 8.38
CA ALA A 14 25.09 7.11 7.31
C ALA A 14 24.27 5.82 7.46
N MET A 15 24.89 4.68 7.74
CA MET A 15 24.18 3.41 7.96
C MET A 15 23.28 3.46 9.20
N THR A 16 23.75 4.05 10.31
CA THR A 16 22.92 4.19 11.51
C THR A 16 21.73 5.11 11.29
N SER A 17 21.90 6.19 10.53
CA SER A 17 20.79 7.10 10.17
C SER A 17 19.76 6.42 9.30
N VAL A 18 20.16 5.65 8.29
CA VAL A 18 19.26 4.87 7.44
C VAL A 18 18.53 3.81 8.26
N TYR A 19 19.22 3.11 9.14
CA TYR A 19 18.63 2.12 10.03
C TYR A 19 17.59 2.73 10.97
N LEU A 20 17.88 3.88 11.56
CA LEU A 20 16.95 4.62 12.44
C LEU A 20 15.72 5.11 11.67
N LEU A 21 15.88 5.62 10.45
CA LEU A 21 14.76 6.02 9.59
C LEU A 21 13.89 4.80 9.22
N TYR A 22 14.51 3.68 8.89
CA TYR A 22 13.80 2.44 8.59
C TYR A 22 13.00 1.93 9.80
N THR A 23 13.63 1.84 10.99
CA THR A 23 12.95 1.39 12.21
C THR A 23 11.83 2.33 12.62
N ASN A 24 12.00 3.63 12.46
CA ASN A 24 10.97 4.62 12.79
C ASN A 24 9.76 4.47 11.87
N ARG A 25 9.97 4.40 10.55
CA ARG A 25 8.88 4.15 9.58
C ARG A 25 8.14 2.84 9.85
N TYR A 26 8.90 1.77 10.13
CA TYR A 26 8.30 0.48 10.45
C TYR A 26 7.45 0.54 11.73
N THR A 27 7.92 1.25 12.75
CA THR A 27 7.18 1.44 14.00
C THR A 27 5.90 2.26 13.75
N GLU A 28 5.98 3.35 12.99
CA GLU A 28 4.82 4.17 12.62
C GLU A 28 3.77 3.37 11.86
N GLN A 29 4.17 2.60 10.85
CA GLN A 29 3.26 1.74 10.10
C GLN A 29 2.60 0.68 10.99
N SER A 30 3.37 0.05 11.88
CA SER A 30 2.85 -0.93 12.83
C SER A 30 1.85 -0.32 13.81
N GLN A 31 2.05 0.93 14.24
CA GLN A 31 1.08 1.64 15.09
C GLN A 31 -0.18 2.03 14.32
N GLN A 32 -0.04 2.47 13.07
CA GLN A 32 -1.19 2.77 12.20
C GLN A 32 -2.07 1.54 12.00
N ILE A 33 -1.47 0.37 11.78
CA ILE A 33 -2.22 -0.89 11.61
C ILE A 33 -3.00 -1.25 12.88
N LYS A 34 -2.45 -1.03 14.07
CA LYS A 34 -3.18 -1.23 15.33
C LYS A 34 -4.45 -0.37 15.39
N ASN A 35 -4.40 0.82 14.83
CA ASN A 35 -5.51 1.78 14.81
C ASN A 35 -6.48 1.57 13.64
N THR A 36 -6.17 0.68 12.70
CA THR A 36 -7.12 0.37 11.61
C THR A 36 -8.38 -0.26 12.21
N PRO A 37 -9.58 0.22 11.86
CA PRO A 37 -10.81 -0.34 12.36
C PRO A 37 -10.97 -1.83 12.00
N THR A 38 -11.42 -2.64 12.94
CA THR A 38 -11.89 -4.01 12.66
C THR A 38 -13.31 -3.93 12.14
N GLN A 39 -13.62 -4.66 11.08
CA GLN A 39 -14.93 -4.69 10.47
C GLN A 39 -15.56 -6.05 10.71
N GLU A 40 -16.77 -6.05 11.23
CA GLU A 40 -17.54 -7.28 11.47
C GLU A 40 -18.15 -7.82 10.17
N GLY A 41 -18.35 -9.13 10.12
CA GLY A 41 -19.01 -9.81 9.01
C GLY A 41 -18.11 -10.22 7.84
N PRO A 42 -18.70 -10.61 6.70
CA PRO A 42 -17.94 -10.99 5.51
C PRO A 42 -17.27 -9.77 4.90
N LEU A 43 -16.08 -9.97 4.31
CA LEU A 43 -15.38 -8.89 3.62
C LEU A 43 -16.21 -8.43 2.41
N ASP A 44 -16.46 -7.13 2.38
CA ASP A 44 -16.90 -6.41 1.19
C ASP A 44 -15.91 -5.26 0.94
N GLY A 45 -15.02 -5.42 -0.05
CA GLY A 45 -14.04 -4.41 -0.41
C GLY A 45 -14.64 -3.06 -0.83
N LYS A 46 -15.93 -3.04 -1.17
CA LYS A 46 -16.67 -1.80 -1.47
C LYS A 46 -17.24 -1.11 -0.23
N ASN A 47 -17.34 -1.81 0.88
CA ASN A 47 -17.82 -1.29 2.16
C ASN A 47 -16.80 -1.62 3.24
N THR A 48 -15.67 -0.93 3.25
CA THR A 48 -14.52 -1.22 4.10
C THR A 48 -13.84 0.04 4.61
N SER A 49 -13.20 -0.05 5.77
CA SER A 49 -12.43 1.07 6.35
C SER A 49 -10.95 0.70 6.43
N PHE A 50 -10.09 1.66 6.10
CA PHE A 50 -8.64 1.51 6.15
C PHE A 50 -7.97 2.85 6.44
N LEU A 51 -6.65 2.83 6.67
CA LEU A 51 -5.85 4.03 6.81
C LEU A 51 -5.15 4.37 5.49
N LEU A 52 -5.35 5.60 5.02
CA LEU A 52 -4.66 6.20 3.91
C LEU A 52 -4.02 7.52 4.37
N ASP A 53 -2.71 7.62 4.30
CA ASP A 53 -1.94 8.80 4.72
C ASP A 53 -2.21 9.24 6.18
N GLY A 54 -2.53 8.27 7.06
CA GLY A 54 -2.81 8.51 8.48
C GLY A 54 -4.27 8.85 8.80
N GLU A 55 -5.12 9.00 7.79
CA GLU A 55 -6.55 9.24 7.96
C GLU A 55 -7.36 7.97 7.74
N THR A 56 -8.44 7.80 8.53
CA THR A 56 -9.38 6.70 8.33
C THR A 56 -10.31 7.02 7.17
N VAL A 57 -10.24 6.20 6.13
CA VAL A 57 -11.13 6.24 4.97
C VAL A 57 -12.13 5.10 5.09
N THR A 58 -13.42 5.40 4.95
CA THR A 58 -14.50 4.40 4.91
C THR A 58 -15.19 4.46 3.56
N LEU A 59 -15.03 3.40 2.77
CA LEU A 59 -15.77 3.25 1.51
C LEU A 59 -17.22 2.86 1.80
N VAL A 60 -18.12 3.49 1.09
CA VAL A 60 -19.55 3.12 1.04
C VAL A 60 -19.90 2.91 -0.44
N ASN A 61 -20.33 1.70 -0.78
CA ASN A 61 -20.59 1.30 -2.16
C ASN A 61 -19.40 1.53 -3.10
N GLY A 62 -18.18 1.36 -2.58
CA GLY A 62 -16.93 1.43 -3.34
C GLY A 62 -16.35 2.84 -3.46
N THR A 63 -16.88 3.85 -2.79
CA THR A 63 -16.38 5.24 -2.87
C THR A 63 -16.35 5.91 -1.50
N ALA A 64 -15.40 6.84 -1.34
CA ALA A 64 -15.37 7.79 -0.24
C ALA A 64 -14.91 9.16 -0.76
N GLU A 65 -15.34 10.22 -0.09
CA GLU A 65 -14.82 11.58 -0.29
C GLU A 65 -14.26 12.07 1.04
N ILE A 66 -13.00 12.50 1.03
CA ILE A 66 -12.31 13.06 2.19
C ILE A 66 -11.88 14.49 1.88
N GLU A 67 -11.92 15.36 2.85
CA GLU A 67 -11.45 16.75 2.70
C GLU A 67 -9.92 16.75 2.66
N THR A 68 -9.33 17.40 1.65
CA THR A 68 -7.87 17.48 1.47
C THR A 68 -7.20 18.32 2.57
N ALA A 69 -7.95 19.25 3.18
CA ALA A 69 -7.60 20.04 4.37
C ALA A 69 -8.88 20.63 4.94
N LEU A 70 -8.88 20.99 6.23
CA LEU A 70 -10.03 21.59 6.90
C LEU A 70 -10.50 22.86 6.15
N GLY A 71 -11.72 22.83 5.57
CA GLY A 71 -12.28 23.93 4.81
C GLY A 71 -11.79 24.02 3.34
N ALA A 72 -11.10 23.01 2.83
CA ALA A 72 -10.72 22.98 1.42
C ALA A 72 -11.95 22.77 0.51
N ALA A 73 -12.03 23.54 -0.57
CA ALA A 73 -13.05 23.34 -1.59
C ALA A 73 -12.84 22.05 -2.40
N THR A 74 -11.62 21.50 -2.38
CA THR A 74 -11.25 20.28 -3.10
C THR A 74 -11.33 19.08 -2.18
N LYS A 75 -12.00 18.04 -2.65
CA LYS A 75 -12.09 16.75 -1.95
C LYS A 75 -11.26 15.71 -2.68
N THR A 76 -10.64 14.83 -1.93
CA THR A 76 -10.03 13.63 -2.48
C THR A 76 -11.09 12.54 -2.58
N ARG A 77 -11.26 11.99 -3.77
CA ARG A 77 -12.13 10.83 -4.00
C ARG A 77 -11.31 9.56 -3.94
N VAL A 78 -11.70 8.65 -3.07
CA VAL A 78 -11.12 7.31 -2.97
C VAL A 78 -12.13 6.31 -3.53
N THR A 79 -11.65 5.40 -4.40
CA THR A 79 -12.52 4.44 -5.09
C THR A 79 -11.92 3.04 -5.03
N TYR A 80 -12.75 2.06 -4.73
CA TYR A 80 -12.38 0.65 -4.88
C TYR A 80 -12.15 0.34 -6.36
N PHE A 81 -10.93 -0.13 -6.68
CA PHE A 81 -10.57 -0.50 -8.05
C PHE A 81 -10.85 -1.98 -8.33
N GLY A 82 -10.64 -2.85 -7.33
CA GLY A 82 -10.73 -4.30 -7.47
C GLY A 82 -9.38 -4.95 -7.73
N ASN A 83 -9.27 -5.80 -8.76
CA ASN A 83 -8.14 -6.68 -9.02
C ASN A 83 -7.85 -7.62 -7.85
N ASP A 84 -8.90 -8.20 -7.28
CA ASP A 84 -8.84 -9.01 -6.06
C ASP A 84 -8.06 -10.30 -6.28
N ALA A 85 -7.22 -10.65 -5.30
CA ALA A 85 -6.57 -11.94 -5.19
C ALA A 85 -6.70 -12.47 -3.76
N LYS A 86 -6.97 -13.78 -3.61
CA LYS A 86 -7.29 -14.41 -2.35
C LYS A 86 -6.31 -15.52 -2.01
N ALA A 87 -5.81 -15.52 -0.78
CA ALA A 87 -5.00 -16.57 -0.19
C ALA A 87 -4.84 -16.32 1.33
N ASP A 88 -4.24 -17.26 2.06
CA ASP A 88 -3.68 -17.02 3.38
C ASP A 88 -2.38 -16.20 3.23
N LEU A 89 -2.48 -14.88 3.39
CA LEU A 89 -1.38 -13.96 3.12
C LEU A 89 -0.53 -13.65 4.36
N ASP A 90 -1.07 -13.79 5.56
CA ASP A 90 -0.34 -13.56 6.81
C ASP A 90 0.08 -14.87 7.51
N GLY A 91 -0.46 -16.00 7.10
CA GLY A 91 -0.06 -17.32 7.58
C GLY A 91 -0.83 -17.83 8.76
N ASP A 92 -2.01 -17.30 9.02
CA ASP A 92 -2.89 -17.73 10.11
C ASP A 92 -3.81 -18.89 9.74
N GLY A 93 -3.81 -19.33 8.47
CA GLY A 93 -4.60 -20.41 7.93
C GLY A 93 -6.00 -19.99 7.47
N THR A 94 -6.30 -18.69 7.44
CA THR A 94 -7.57 -18.15 6.94
C THR A 94 -7.36 -17.39 5.62
N GLU A 95 -8.43 -17.24 4.83
CA GLU A 95 -8.36 -16.56 3.54
C GLU A 95 -8.43 -15.04 3.73
N ASP A 96 -7.39 -14.36 3.26
CA ASP A 96 -7.28 -12.91 3.15
C ASP A 96 -7.56 -12.45 1.71
N VAL A 97 -7.78 -11.16 1.52
CA VAL A 97 -8.03 -10.57 0.20
C VAL A 97 -7.11 -9.38 -0.05
N ALA A 98 -6.24 -9.50 -1.05
CA ALA A 98 -5.50 -8.37 -1.62
C ALA A 98 -6.38 -7.66 -2.66
N TYR A 99 -6.38 -6.33 -2.68
CA TYR A 99 -7.14 -5.51 -3.62
C TYR A 99 -6.50 -4.14 -3.83
N LEU A 100 -6.94 -3.44 -4.88
CA LEU A 100 -6.48 -2.09 -5.20
C LEU A 100 -7.57 -1.05 -4.94
N ILE A 101 -7.12 0.14 -4.58
CA ILE A 101 -7.92 1.36 -4.54
C ILE A 101 -7.26 2.45 -5.38
N THR A 102 -8.03 3.45 -5.78
CA THR A 102 -7.52 4.69 -6.36
C THR A 102 -7.82 5.87 -5.45
N SER A 103 -6.93 6.86 -5.49
CA SER A 103 -7.11 8.17 -4.83
C SER A 103 -6.93 9.27 -5.88
N ASP A 104 -7.95 10.13 -6.03
CA ASP A 104 -8.00 11.28 -6.93
C ASP A 104 -8.26 12.53 -6.09
N ASN A 105 -7.28 13.41 -6.01
CA ASN A 105 -7.36 14.67 -5.24
C ASN A 105 -7.88 15.84 -6.06
N GLY A 106 -8.48 15.59 -7.23
CA GLY A 106 -8.98 16.62 -8.15
C GLY A 106 -7.89 17.30 -9.00
N GLY A 107 -6.64 16.85 -8.88
CA GLY A 107 -5.52 17.27 -9.71
C GLY A 107 -5.41 16.44 -11.00
N SER A 108 -4.20 16.36 -11.55
CA SER A 108 -3.94 15.57 -12.77
C SER A 108 -3.50 14.13 -12.48
N GLY A 109 -3.29 13.76 -11.21
CA GLY A 109 -2.83 12.44 -10.78
C GLY A 109 -3.99 11.53 -10.37
N ILE A 110 -3.85 10.25 -10.65
CA ILE A 110 -4.68 9.17 -10.08
C ILE A 110 -3.72 8.17 -9.44
N PHE A 111 -3.74 8.12 -8.13
CA PHE A 111 -2.82 7.33 -7.34
C PHE A 111 -3.42 5.97 -7.00
N TYR A 112 -2.66 4.90 -7.26
CA TYR A 112 -3.07 3.53 -6.98
C TYR A 112 -2.38 3.03 -5.73
N TYR A 113 -3.14 2.36 -4.86
CA TYR A 113 -2.64 1.74 -3.64
C TYR A 113 -3.12 0.30 -3.55
N ALA A 114 -2.28 -0.56 -3.00
CA ALA A 114 -2.61 -1.92 -2.64
C ALA A 114 -2.93 -2.03 -1.15
N LEU A 115 -3.91 -2.85 -0.81
CA LEU A 115 -4.27 -3.21 0.56
C LEU A 115 -4.49 -4.72 0.65
N VAL A 116 -4.40 -5.24 1.87
CA VAL A 116 -4.86 -6.59 2.21
C VAL A 116 -5.85 -6.49 3.36
N ALA A 117 -7.06 -6.97 3.12
CA ALA A 117 -8.00 -7.22 4.19
C ALA A 117 -7.71 -8.60 4.78
N ARG A 118 -7.15 -8.63 5.98
CA ARG A 118 -6.83 -9.83 6.72
C ARG A 118 -8.01 -10.27 7.55
N LYS A 119 -8.34 -11.54 7.49
CA LYS A 119 -9.37 -12.11 8.33
C LYS A 119 -8.87 -12.22 9.78
N THR A 120 -9.72 -11.90 10.74
CA THR A 120 -9.45 -11.99 12.17
C THR A 120 -10.59 -12.72 12.86
N SER A 121 -10.45 -13.07 14.17
CA SER A 121 -11.54 -13.66 14.96
C SER A 121 -12.81 -12.80 14.95
N ASP A 122 -12.64 -11.48 14.87
CA ASP A 122 -13.70 -10.50 15.05
C ASP A 122 -14.17 -9.85 13.73
N GLY A 123 -13.69 -10.38 12.57
CA GLY A 123 -14.05 -9.86 11.25
C GLY A 123 -12.85 -9.68 10.34
N TYR A 124 -12.70 -8.50 9.75
CA TYR A 124 -11.57 -8.17 8.86
C TYR A 124 -10.85 -6.90 9.31
N LYS A 125 -9.53 -6.88 9.09
CA LYS A 125 -8.68 -5.72 9.36
C LYS A 125 -7.75 -5.47 8.19
N ASN A 126 -7.78 -4.25 7.66
CA ASN A 126 -6.90 -3.87 6.55
C ASN A 126 -5.47 -3.59 7.01
N THR A 127 -4.52 -3.86 6.12
CA THR A 127 -3.12 -3.41 6.23
C THR A 127 -3.03 -1.90 6.01
N ASN A 128 -1.81 -1.35 6.07
CA ASN A 128 -1.54 -0.02 5.51
C ASN A 128 -1.80 -0.01 3.99
N ALA A 129 -2.19 1.14 3.46
CA ALA A 129 -2.20 1.37 2.02
C ALA A 129 -0.76 1.47 1.49
N PHE A 130 -0.39 0.60 0.54
CA PHE A 130 0.92 0.60 -0.10
C PHE A 130 0.82 1.26 -1.47
N PHE A 131 1.58 2.32 -1.70
CA PHE A 131 1.58 3.03 -2.97
C PHE A 131 2.13 2.16 -4.11
N VAL A 132 1.35 2.02 -5.19
CA VAL A 132 1.71 1.24 -6.38
C VAL A 132 2.23 2.15 -7.50
N GLY A 133 1.54 3.27 -7.76
CA GLY A 133 1.96 4.19 -8.81
C GLY A 133 0.94 5.29 -9.11
N ASP A 134 1.37 6.28 -9.92
CA ASP A 134 0.52 7.37 -10.42
C ASP A 134 0.12 7.10 -11.87
N ARG A 135 -1.17 7.11 -12.16
CA ARG A 135 -1.75 6.92 -13.51
C ARG A 135 -1.16 5.71 -14.25
N ILE A 136 -0.98 4.62 -13.52
CA ILE A 136 -0.62 3.31 -14.05
C ILE A 136 -1.85 2.64 -14.67
N ALA A 137 -1.65 1.54 -15.37
CA ALA A 137 -2.72 0.67 -15.86
C ALA A 137 -2.59 -0.72 -15.22
N PRO A 138 -3.24 -0.97 -14.05
CA PRO A 138 -3.25 -2.28 -13.42
C PRO A 138 -3.87 -3.33 -14.35
N GLN A 139 -3.25 -4.51 -14.41
CA GLN A 139 -3.67 -5.62 -15.27
C GLN A 139 -4.20 -6.79 -14.47
N SER A 140 -3.41 -7.30 -13.54
CA SER A 140 -3.81 -8.42 -12.70
C SER A 140 -3.10 -8.40 -11.35
N THR A 141 -3.76 -8.92 -10.32
CA THR A 141 -3.15 -9.29 -9.06
C THR A 141 -3.26 -10.80 -8.90
N TYR A 142 -2.18 -11.47 -8.54
CA TYR A 142 -2.21 -12.90 -8.29
C TYR A 142 -1.21 -13.30 -7.20
N ILE A 143 -1.44 -14.46 -6.60
CA ILE A 143 -0.57 -15.06 -5.58
C ILE A 143 -0.04 -16.36 -6.18
N PRO A 144 1.29 -16.51 -6.41
CA PRO A 144 1.87 -17.75 -6.91
C PRO A 144 1.59 -18.90 -5.94
N GLN A 145 1.27 -20.06 -6.48
CA GLN A 145 0.95 -21.24 -5.67
C GLN A 145 2.10 -21.60 -4.72
N GLY A 146 1.76 -21.82 -3.46
CA GLY A 146 2.72 -22.18 -2.41
C GLY A 146 3.53 -21.00 -1.85
N THR A 147 3.18 -19.78 -2.23
CA THR A 147 3.76 -18.55 -1.67
C THR A 147 2.70 -17.71 -0.97
N ARG A 148 3.15 -16.65 -0.27
CA ARG A 148 2.32 -15.57 0.27
C ARG A 148 2.68 -14.23 -0.36
N GLU A 149 3.31 -14.28 -1.53
CA GLU A 149 3.73 -13.09 -2.28
C GLU A 149 2.57 -12.60 -3.15
N ILE A 150 2.30 -11.32 -3.09
CA ILE A 150 1.28 -10.66 -3.91
C ILE A 150 2.00 -10.04 -5.10
N HIS A 151 1.68 -10.50 -6.30
CA HIS A 151 2.23 -10.02 -7.55
C HIS A 151 1.19 -9.11 -8.22
N ILE A 152 1.50 -7.83 -8.35
CA ILE A 152 0.65 -6.85 -9.03
C ILE A 152 1.31 -6.52 -10.37
N ASN A 153 0.69 -6.97 -11.48
CA ASN A 153 1.12 -6.61 -12.82
C ASN A 153 0.40 -5.34 -13.27
N TYR A 154 1.16 -4.42 -13.81
CA TYR A 154 0.63 -3.17 -14.35
C TYR A 154 1.50 -2.66 -15.49
N ALA A 155 0.97 -1.73 -16.28
CA ALA A 155 1.76 -0.94 -17.19
C ALA A 155 2.00 0.44 -16.60
N GLU A 156 3.22 0.96 -16.80
CA GLU A 156 3.62 2.31 -16.43
C GLU A 156 4.20 3.06 -17.63
N ARG A 157 4.45 4.35 -17.49
CA ARG A 157 5.19 5.14 -18.47
C ARG A 157 6.68 4.91 -18.29
N ARG A 158 7.41 4.93 -19.40
CA ARG A 158 8.86 4.94 -19.35
C ARG A 158 9.35 6.26 -18.75
N ALA A 159 10.50 6.22 -18.12
CA ALA A 159 11.14 7.43 -17.58
C ALA A 159 11.32 8.49 -18.70
N GLY A 160 10.85 9.72 -18.43
CA GLY A 160 10.92 10.83 -19.37
C GLY A 160 9.76 10.94 -20.38
N GLU A 161 8.84 9.99 -20.42
CA GLU A 161 7.64 10.12 -21.26
C GLU A 161 6.67 11.17 -20.67
N PRO A 162 6.02 11.98 -21.54
CA PRO A 162 5.00 12.93 -21.09
C PRO A 162 3.85 12.23 -20.36
N MET A 163 3.26 12.90 -19.38
CA MET A 163 2.14 12.38 -18.60
C MET A 163 0.85 12.17 -19.43
N THR A 164 0.79 12.72 -20.62
CA THR A 164 -0.27 12.49 -21.61
C THR A 164 -0.11 11.18 -22.39
N THR A 165 1.09 10.57 -22.34
CA THR A 165 1.34 9.27 -22.99
C THR A 165 0.66 8.18 -22.19
N PRO A 166 -0.12 7.26 -22.79
CA PRO A 166 -0.66 6.11 -22.08
C PRO A 166 0.44 5.19 -21.53
N PRO A 167 0.25 4.58 -20.35
CA PRO A 167 1.18 3.58 -19.82
C PRO A 167 1.34 2.40 -20.79
N SER A 168 2.59 2.02 -21.09
CA SER A 168 2.89 0.97 -22.08
C SER A 168 4.04 0.04 -21.69
N SER A 169 4.81 0.38 -20.66
CA SER A 169 5.91 -0.45 -20.15
C SER A 169 5.41 -1.36 -19.04
N GLY A 170 5.49 -2.68 -19.23
CA GLY A 170 5.08 -3.65 -18.22
C GLY A 170 6.00 -3.60 -16.99
N ALA A 171 5.38 -3.65 -15.82
CA ALA A 171 6.05 -3.73 -14.51
C ALA A 171 5.33 -4.71 -13.59
N VAL A 172 6.05 -5.21 -12.60
CA VAL A 172 5.53 -6.08 -11.54
C VAL A 172 5.98 -5.54 -10.20
N LEU A 173 5.03 -5.30 -9.31
CA LEU A 173 5.28 -5.00 -7.91
C LEU A 173 5.06 -6.26 -7.09
N LEU A 174 6.05 -6.61 -6.25
CA LEU A 174 6.00 -7.75 -5.36
C LEU A 174 5.82 -7.27 -3.92
N LEU A 175 4.77 -7.75 -3.26
CA LEU A 175 4.44 -7.39 -1.89
C LEU A 175 4.27 -8.62 -1.01
N LYS A 176 4.40 -8.44 0.29
CA LYS A 176 4.05 -9.44 1.30
C LYS A 176 3.43 -8.78 2.53
N VAL A 177 2.67 -9.55 3.28
CA VAL A 177 2.19 -9.16 4.61
C VAL A 177 3.17 -9.65 5.67
N THR A 178 3.61 -8.77 6.55
CA THR A 178 4.45 -9.15 7.69
C THR A 178 3.62 -9.78 8.82
N PRO A 179 4.23 -10.50 9.78
CA PRO A 179 3.51 -11.01 10.96
C PRO A 179 2.82 -9.93 11.79
N GLN A 180 3.26 -8.66 11.68
CA GLN A 180 2.62 -7.52 12.35
C GLN A 180 1.46 -6.94 11.54
N GLY A 181 1.19 -7.49 10.35
CA GLY A 181 0.12 -7.07 9.45
C GLY A 181 0.46 -5.86 8.59
N VAL A 182 1.75 -5.54 8.43
CA VAL A 182 2.24 -4.50 7.52
C VAL A 182 2.34 -5.07 6.11
N LEU A 183 1.82 -4.34 5.13
CA LEU A 183 2.07 -4.63 3.71
C LEU A 183 3.36 -3.93 3.29
N GLU A 184 4.33 -4.68 2.83
CA GLU A 184 5.65 -4.18 2.43
C GLU A 184 6.10 -4.71 1.07
N GLY A 185 6.98 -3.95 0.39
CA GLY A 185 7.59 -4.36 -0.87
C GLY A 185 8.70 -5.38 -0.66
N LEU A 186 8.77 -6.38 -1.53
CA LEU A 186 9.91 -7.28 -1.62
C LEU A 186 11.00 -6.60 -2.44
N MET A 187 12.18 -6.44 -1.86
CA MET A 187 13.38 -6.01 -2.59
C MET A 187 14.04 -7.24 -3.22
N HIS A 188 14.30 -7.18 -4.52
CA HIS A 188 15.12 -8.15 -5.25
C HIS A 188 16.51 -7.60 -5.51
#